data_8280b940677c6599518ffe9840668cbf
#
_entry.id   8280b940677c6599518ffe9840668cbf
#
_cell.length_a   1.000
_cell.length_b   1.000
_cell.length_c   1.000
_cell.angle_alpha   90.00
_cell.angle_beta   90.00
_cell.angle_gamma   90.00
#
_symmetry.space_group_name_H-M   'P 1'
#
loop_
_entity.id
_entity.type
_entity.pdbx_description
1 polymer ?
#
loop_
_entity_poly.entity_id
_entity_poly.type
_entity_poly.pdbx_seq_one_letter_code
_entity_poly.pdbx_strand_id
1 'polypeptide(L)'
;VIDYKNSDVHKELPKVVENGIDIYFDNVGGKILETVLELININARVLLCGGISSGYDATRPADGPNNLFSLIIKRATMQGFLVLDYLPKSEKALEEIATWVMEGKLQHREDIQKGIENCPQTLNRLFTGENKGKQLLKI
;
A
#
# COMPACT_ATOMS: atom_id res chain seq x y z
N VAL A 1 -8.48 10.24 4.94
CA VAL A 1 -8.07 9.77 3.59
C VAL A 1 -7.48 10.95 2.85
N ILE A 2 -6.33 10.75 2.19
CA ILE A 2 -5.69 11.75 1.33
C ILE A 2 -5.79 11.25 -0.12
N ASP A 3 -6.35 12.07 -0.99
CA ASP A 3 -6.35 11.82 -2.44
C ASP A 3 -5.00 12.24 -3.03
N TYR A 4 -4.06 11.30 -3.07
CA TYR A 4 -2.69 11.54 -3.54
C TYR A 4 -2.59 11.91 -5.03
N LYS A 5 -3.66 11.74 -5.81
CA LYS A 5 -3.69 12.15 -7.22
C LYS A 5 -3.93 13.64 -7.38
N ASN A 6 -4.71 14.22 -6.48
CA ASN A 6 -5.12 15.62 -6.54
C ASN A 6 -4.51 16.46 -5.42
N SER A 7 -3.76 15.85 -4.50
CA SER A 7 -3.17 16.49 -3.33
C SER A 7 -1.70 16.12 -3.16
N ASP A 8 -0.93 17.04 -2.64
CA ASP A 8 0.46 16.82 -2.27
C ASP A 8 0.52 16.11 -0.91
N VAL A 9 0.87 14.82 -0.92
CA VAL A 9 0.93 13.99 0.30
C VAL A 9 1.88 14.59 1.34
N HIS A 10 3.00 15.15 0.92
CA HIS A 10 3.98 15.77 1.83
C HIS A 10 3.39 16.94 2.61
N LYS A 11 2.49 17.69 2.01
CA LYS A 11 1.80 18.82 2.65
C LYS A 11 0.57 18.40 3.46
N GLU A 12 -0.14 17.37 2.99
CA GLU A 12 -1.40 16.97 3.61
C GLU A 12 -1.24 15.98 4.77
N LEU A 13 -0.26 15.05 4.66
CA LEU A 13 -0.08 14.02 5.68
C LEU A 13 0.20 14.59 7.08
N PRO A 14 1.09 15.59 7.26
CA PRO A 14 1.32 16.18 8.58
C PRO A 14 0.09 16.77 9.25
N LYS A 15 -0.89 17.23 8.46
CA LYS A 15 -2.13 17.83 8.97
C LYS A 15 -3.10 16.81 9.58
N VAL A 16 -2.99 15.53 9.17
CA VAL A 16 -3.91 14.46 9.59
C VAL A 16 -3.28 13.46 10.56
N VAL A 17 -1.95 13.52 10.76
CA VAL A 17 -1.22 12.66 11.72
C VAL A 17 -0.60 13.48 12.84
N GLU A 18 -1.43 14.21 13.57
CA GLU A 18 -1.01 15.13 14.65
C GLU A 18 -0.11 14.47 15.72
N ASN A 19 -0.32 13.17 15.98
CA ASN A 19 0.44 12.39 16.96
C ASN A 19 1.57 11.55 16.35
N GLY A 20 1.91 11.76 15.07
CA GLY A 20 2.90 10.96 14.35
C GLY A 20 2.38 9.57 13.96
N ILE A 21 3.29 8.73 13.48
CA ILE A 21 2.96 7.41 12.90
C ILE A 21 3.69 6.32 13.67
N ASP A 22 2.95 5.40 14.27
CA ASP A 22 3.50 4.24 14.99
C ASP A 22 3.65 3.02 14.09
N ILE A 23 2.70 2.83 13.16
CA ILE A 23 2.69 1.71 12.21
C ILE A 23 2.36 2.25 10.81
N TYR A 24 3.20 1.91 9.84
CA TYR A 24 2.93 2.17 8.44
C TYR A 24 3.02 0.88 7.62
N PHE A 25 1.98 0.63 6.83
CA PHE A 25 1.93 -0.50 5.90
C PHE A 25 2.07 0.04 4.47
N ASP A 26 3.18 -0.29 3.82
CA ASP A 26 3.59 0.29 2.55
C ASP A 26 3.40 -0.66 1.37
N ASN A 27 2.59 -0.23 0.39
CA ASN A 27 2.45 -0.87 -0.92
C ASN A 27 3.07 -0.04 -2.05
N VAL A 28 3.56 1.17 -1.76
CA VAL A 28 3.87 2.18 -2.77
C VAL A 28 5.35 2.50 -2.84
N GLY A 29 5.99 2.72 -1.71
CA GLY A 29 7.38 3.19 -1.65
C GLY A 29 7.56 4.64 -2.10
N GLY A 30 8.77 4.95 -2.58
CA GLY A 30 9.10 6.24 -3.16
C GLY A 30 8.87 7.43 -2.24
N LYS A 31 8.36 8.53 -2.80
CA LYS A 31 8.13 9.80 -2.08
C LYS A 31 7.10 9.69 -0.95
N ILE A 32 6.14 8.78 -1.05
CA ILE A 32 5.15 8.56 0.02
C ILE A 32 5.86 7.96 1.24
N LEU A 33 6.68 6.93 1.04
CA LEU A 33 7.49 6.35 2.11
C LEU A 33 8.43 7.39 2.72
N GLU A 34 9.10 8.21 1.91
CA GLU A 34 9.97 9.29 2.38
C GLU A 34 9.21 10.27 3.30
N THR A 35 8.03 10.70 2.89
CA THR A 35 7.17 11.59 3.71
C THR A 35 6.75 10.92 5.02
N VAL A 36 6.40 9.64 4.99
CA VAL A 36 6.04 8.89 6.20
C VAL A 36 7.21 8.80 7.18
N LEU A 37 8.43 8.55 6.70
CA LEU A 37 9.63 8.45 7.54
C LEU A 37 9.98 9.74 8.28
N GLU A 38 9.52 10.89 7.82
CA GLU A 38 9.66 12.17 8.54
C GLU A 38 8.74 12.24 9.77
N LEU A 39 7.61 11.53 9.71
CA LEU A 39 6.52 11.63 10.68
C LEU A 39 6.42 10.44 11.64
N ILE A 40 7.31 9.44 11.53
CA ILE A 40 7.28 8.26 12.40
C ILE A 40 7.64 8.60 13.84
N ASN A 41 7.00 7.89 14.76
CA ASN A 41 7.27 7.95 16.18
C ASN A 41 8.50 7.11 16.57
N ILE A 42 8.93 7.25 17.82
CA ILE A 42 9.95 6.41 18.41
C ILE A 42 9.43 4.96 18.46
N ASN A 43 10.28 4.00 18.02
CA ASN A 43 9.95 2.58 17.91
C ASN A 43 8.84 2.24 16.90
N ALA A 44 8.55 3.14 15.96
CA ALA A 44 7.62 2.87 14.89
C ALA A 44 8.02 1.64 14.06
N ARG A 45 7.03 1.03 13.42
CA ARG A 45 7.20 -0.12 12.53
C ARG A 45 6.71 0.21 11.13
N VAL A 46 7.58 0.07 10.16
CA VAL A 46 7.30 0.24 8.73
C VAL A 46 7.33 -1.14 8.07
N LEU A 47 6.19 -1.57 7.54
CA LEU A 47 5.99 -2.88 6.91
C LEU A 47 5.96 -2.70 5.41
N LEU A 48 7.00 -3.17 4.71
CA LEU A 48 7.11 -3.07 3.26
C LEU A 48 6.46 -4.29 2.59
N CYS A 49 5.27 -4.10 2.02
CA CYS A 49 4.52 -5.11 1.27
C CYS A 49 4.77 -5.01 -0.24
N GLY A 50 4.98 -3.81 -0.75
CA GLY A 50 5.19 -3.56 -2.17
C GLY A 50 5.90 -2.25 -2.43
N GLY A 51 6.21 -2.00 -3.70
CA GLY A 51 6.92 -0.80 -4.15
C GLY A 51 6.47 -0.40 -5.56
N ILE A 52 5.17 -0.23 -5.77
CA ILE A 52 4.61 0.03 -7.11
C ILE A 52 5.13 1.32 -7.74
N SER A 53 5.59 2.28 -6.92
CA SER A 53 6.20 3.52 -7.42
C SER A 53 7.49 3.29 -8.20
N SER A 54 8.21 2.19 -7.94
CA SER A 54 9.40 1.79 -8.70
C SER A 54 9.07 1.11 -10.03
N GLY A 55 7.78 0.82 -10.30
CA GLY A 55 7.32 0.10 -11.50
C GLY A 55 7.75 -1.35 -11.56
N TYR A 56 8.30 -1.91 -10.47
CA TYR A 56 8.90 -3.26 -10.42
C TYR A 56 9.97 -3.52 -11.50
N ASP A 57 10.54 -2.47 -12.05
CA ASP A 57 11.62 -2.56 -13.05
C ASP A 57 12.97 -2.58 -12.34
N ALA A 58 13.54 -3.77 -12.19
CA ALA A 58 14.83 -3.99 -11.54
C ALA A 58 16.02 -3.34 -12.29
N THR A 59 15.81 -2.88 -13.54
CA THR A 59 16.86 -2.22 -14.34
C THR A 59 16.90 -0.71 -14.11
N ARG A 60 15.88 -0.14 -13.48
CA ARG A 60 15.85 1.29 -13.15
C ARG A 60 16.22 1.48 -11.68
N PRO A 61 17.10 2.45 -11.37
CA PRO A 61 17.29 2.87 -10.00
C PRO A 61 15.94 3.34 -9.46
N ALA A 62 15.41 2.66 -8.45
CA ALA A 62 14.23 3.14 -7.76
C ALA A 62 14.62 4.43 -7.01
N ASP A 63 13.79 5.46 -7.12
CA ASP A 63 13.87 6.61 -6.21
C ASP A 63 13.48 6.13 -4.81
N GLY A 64 14.45 5.63 -4.07
CA GLY A 64 14.27 5.21 -2.68
C GLY A 64 14.19 6.42 -1.76
N PRO A 65 13.75 6.23 -0.51
CA PRO A 65 13.75 7.29 0.48
C PRO A 65 15.19 7.71 0.81
N ASN A 66 15.45 9.01 0.76
CA ASN A 66 16.76 9.57 1.07
C ASN A 66 16.97 9.83 2.58
N ASN A 67 15.94 9.63 3.39
CA ASN A 67 15.88 9.97 4.81
C ASN A 67 15.87 8.75 5.75
N LEU A 68 16.50 7.64 5.34
CA LEU A 68 16.61 6.43 6.17
C LEU A 68 17.26 6.68 7.54
N PHE A 69 18.01 7.77 7.69
CA PHE A 69 18.57 8.19 8.97
C PHE A 69 17.48 8.42 10.05
N SER A 70 16.26 8.72 9.65
CA SER A 70 15.09 8.80 10.54
C SER A 70 14.89 7.51 11.34
N LEU A 71 15.15 6.34 10.75
CA LEU A 71 15.05 5.04 11.44
C LEU A 71 15.99 4.96 12.64
N ILE A 72 17.22 5.47 12.51
CA ILE A 72 18.21 5.48 13.58
C ILE A 72 17.73 6.38 14.71
N ILE A 73 17.37 7.63 14.39
CA ILE A 73 16.95 8.63 15.40
C ILE A 73 15.70 8.14 16.12
N LYS A 74 14.75 7.55 15.40
CA LYS A 74 13.49 7.06 15.96
C LYS A 74 13.58 5.64 16.52
N ARG A 75 14.73 4.93 16.38
CA ARG A 75 14.91 3.52 16.74
C ARG A 75 13.78 2.65 16.16
N ALA A 76 13.32 3.05 14.96
CA ALA A 76 12.23 2.41 14.25
C ALA A 76 12.73 1.16 13.50
N THR A 77 11.81 0.25 13.22
CA THR A 77 12.07 -0.94 12.40
C THR A 77 11.40 -0.78 11.04
N MET A 78 12.14 -1.06 9.97
CA MET A 78 11.59 -1.19 8.63
C MET A 78 11.86 -2.60 8.13
N GLN A 79 10.82 -3.34 7.75
CA GLN A 79 10.90 -4.75 7.41
C GLN A 79 10.02 -5.08 6.21
N GLY A 80 10.61 -5.76 5.21
CA GLY A 80 9.87 -6.40 4.13
C GLY A 80 9.22 -7.69 4.58
N PHE A 81 8.10 -8.05 3.96
CA PHE A 81 7.48 -9.36 4.13
C PHE A 81 6.80 -9.81 2.83
N LEU A 82 6.63 -11.12 2.70
CA LEU A 82 5.90 -11.71 1.59
C LEU A 82 4.68 -12.45 2.14
N VAL A 83 3.49 -12.15 1.63
CA VAL A 83 2.23 -12.75 2.10
C VAL A 83 2.23 -14.29 1.98
N LEU A 84 2.98 -14.83 1.02
CA LEU A 84 3.10 -16.28 0.81
C LEU A 84 3.64 -17.02 2.04
N ASP A 85 4.50 -16.39 2.84
CA ASP A 85 5.05 -16.97 4.07
C ASP A 85 3.99 -17.15 5.17
N TYR A 86 2.88 -16.42 5.05
CA TYR A 86 1.78 -16.44 6.01
C TYR A 86 0.60 -17.30 5.57
N LEU A 87 0.53 -17.74 4.30
CA LEU A 87 -0.58 -18.55 3.77
C LEU A 87 -0.89 -19.80 4.62
N PRO A 88 0.12 -20.55 5.13
CA PRO A 88 -0.15 -21.72 5.97
C PRO A 88 -0.87 -21.41 7.28
N LYS A 89 -0.90 -20.15 7.70
CA LYS A 89 -1.51 -19.67 8.96
C LYS A 89 -2.70 -18.75 8.70
N SER A 90 -3.15 -18.62 7.45
CA SER A 90 -4.15 -17.62 7.05
C SER A 90 -5.59 -18.03 7.32
N GLU A 91 -5.87 -19.31 7.62
CA GLU A 91 -7.24 -19.84 7.78
C GLU A 91 -8.08 -19.00 8.75
N LYS A 92 -7.59 -18.81 9.97
CA LYS A 92 -8.30 -18.00 10.97
C LYS A 92 -8.53 -16.55 10.53
N ALA A 93 -7.54 -15.94 9.88
CA ALA A 93 -7.68 -14.57 9.39
C ALA A 93 -8.70 -14.47 8.25
N LEU A 94 -8.75 -15.46 7.37
CA LEU A 94 -9.75 -15.53 6.29
C LEU A 94 -11.17 -15.72 6.82
N GLU A 95 -11.35 -16.57 7.84
CA GLU A 95 -12.64 -16.75 8.52
C GLU A 95 -13.12 -15.45 9.17
N GLU A 96 -12.23 -14.75 9.85
CA GLU A 96 -12.56 -13.47 10.49
C GLU A 96 -12.93 -12.39 9.48
N ILE A 97 -12.17 -12.27 8.38
CA ILE A 97 -12.48 -11.35 7.27
C ILE A 97 -13.81 -11.71 6.62
N ALA A 98 -14.07 -12.99 6.35
CA ALA A 98 -15.34 -13.45 5.79
C ALA A 98 -16.52 -13.08 6.71
N THR A 99 -16.37 -13.25 8.01
CA THR A 99 -17.37 -12.86 9.01
C THR A 99 -17.64 -11.35 8.93
N TRP A 100 -16.62 -10.51 8.88
CA TRP A 100 -16.78 -9.06 8.77
C TRP A 100 -17.46 -8.63 7.48
N VAL A 101 -17.20 -9.32 6.37
CA VAL A 101 -17.91 -9.07 5.11
C VAL A 101 -19.38 -9.44 5.23
N MET A 102 -19.72 -10.61 5.79
CA MET A 102 -21.11 -11.06 5.97
C MET A 102 -21.89 -10.14 6.92
N GLU A 103 -21.24 -9.61 7.94
CA GLU A 103 -21.84 -8.67 8.89
C GLU A 103 -21.91 -7.22 8.36
N GLY A 104 -21.40 -6.96 7.15
CA GLY A 104 -21.35 -5.63 6.57
C GLY A 104 -20.34 -4.66 7.24
N LYS A 105 -19.49 -5.17 8.14
CA LYS A 105 -18.44 -4.39 8.81
C LYS A 105 -17.28 -4.07 7.86
N LEU A 106 -17.01 -4.95 6.92
CA LEU A 106 -16.02 -4.77 5.86
C LEU A 106 -16.73 -4.66 4.51
N GLN A 107 -16.54 -3.52 3.86
CA GLN A 107 -17.07 -3.30 2.52
C GLN A 107 -15.96 -3.52 1.48
N HIS A 108 -16.31 -4.14 0.37
CA HIS A 108 -15.42 -4.28 -0.77
C HIS A 108 -16.09 -3.72 -2.03
N ARG A 109 -15.28 -3.38 -3.01
CA ARG A 109 -15.75 -2.93 -4.33
C ARG A 109 -14.96 -3.65 -5.41
N GLU A 110 -15.67 -4.09 -6.43
CA GLU A 110 -15.12 -4.72 -7.62
C GLU A 110 -15.32 -3.82 -8.84
N ASP A 111 -14.31 -3.78 -9.70
CA ASP A 111 -14.36 -3.13 -11.02
C ASP A 111 -14.18 -4.24 -12.06
N ILE A 112 -15.29 -4.66 -12.68
CA ILE A 112 -15.34 -5.84 -13.55
C ILE A 112 -15.35 -5.41 -15.01
N GLN A 113 -14.27 -5.69 -15.73
CA GLN A 113 -14.22 -5.61 -17.18
C GLN A 113 -14.66 -6.96 -17.80
N LYS A 114 -15.01 -6.98 -19.08
CA LYS A 114 -15.53 -8.20 -19.74
C LYS A 114 -14.74 -8.48 -21.02
N GLY A 115 -14.61 -9.79 -21.34
CA GLY A 115 -13.98 -10.30 -22.54
C GLY A 115 -12.47 -10.46 -22.40
N ILE A 116 -11.96 -11.62 -22.77
CA ILE A 116 -10.53 -11.97 -22.69
C ILE A 116 -9.66 -11.03 -23.54
N GLU A 117 -10.20 -10.52 -24.62
CA GLU A 117 -9.55 -9.56 -25.53
C GLU A 117 -9.16 -8.25 -24.82
N ASN A 118 -9.86 -7.91 -23.74
CA ASN A 118 -9.61 -6.72 -22.94
C ASN A 118 -8.60 -6.93 -21.82
N CYS A 119 -7.95 -8.09 -21.74
CA CYS A 119 -6.98 -8.40 -20.68
C CYS A 119 -5.83 -7.38 -20.59
N PRO A 120 -5.14 -6.98 -21.68
CA PRO A 120 -4.06 -6.00 -21.61
C PRO A 120 -4.54 -4.62 -21.12
N GLN A 121 -5.69 -4.16 -21.59
CA GLN A 121 -6.27 -2.89 -21.19
C GLN A 121 -6.70 -2.91 -19.73
N THR A 122 -7.31 -4.01 -19.29
CA THR A 122 -7.73 -4.20 -17.90
C THR A 122 -6.54 -4.18 -16.95
N LEU A 123 -5.43 -4.84 -17.33
CA LEU A 123 -4.19 -4.80 -16.57
C LEU A 123 -3.62 -3.36 -16.48
N ASN A 124 -3.61 -2.64 -17.61
CA ASN A 124 -3.10 -1.28 -17.65
C ASN A 124 -3.83 -0.32 -16.71
N ARG A 125 -5.14 -0.54 -16.48
CA ARG A 125 -5.94 0.26 -15.54
C ARG A 125 -5.39 0.26 -14.10
N LEU A 126 -4.66 -0.78 -13.69
CA LEU A 126 -3.99 -0.81 -12.38
C LEU A 126 -2.85 0.21 -12.30
N PHE A 127 -2.15 0.44 -13.39
CA PHE A 127 -1.02 1.38 -13.45
C PHE A 127 -1.47 2.82 -13.68
N THR A 128 -2.57 3.03 -14.42
CA THR A 128 -3.17 4.36 -14.61
C THR A 128 -4.07 4.76 -13.44
N GLY A 129 -4.42 3.79 -12.57
CA GLY A 129 -5.29 4.00 -11.42
C GLY A 129 -6.73 4.38 -11.82
N GLU A 130 -7.20 3.90 -12.95
CA GLU A 130 -8.59 4.08 -13.42
C GLU A 130 -9.56 3.14 -12.72
N ASN A 131 -9.05 2.02 -12.16
CA ASN A 131 -9.88 1.04 -11.46
C ASN A 131 -10.43 1.61 -10.16
N LYS A 132 -11.69 1.26 -9.87
CA LYS A 132 -12.39 1.65 -8.64
C LYS A 132 -12.70 0.42 -7.79
N GLY A 133 -11.71 -0.04 -7.02
CA GLY A 133 -11.76 -1.25 -6.24
C GLY A 133 -10.94 -2.37 -6.86
N LYS A 134 -11.26 -3.64 -6.55
CA LYS A 134 -10.54 -4.81 -7.09
C LYS A 134 -10.79 -4.93 -8.59
N GLN A 135 -9.76 -4.78 -9.39
CA GLN A 135 -9.87 -4.99 -10.84
C GLN A 135 -10.01 -6.48 -11.15
N LEU A 136 -11.07 -6.82 -11.85
CA LEU A 136 -11.38 -8.17 -12.32
C LEU A 136 -11.63 -8.14 -13.83
N LEU A 137 -11.42 -9.28 -14.47
CA LEU A 137 -11.80 -9.53 -15.86
C LEU A 137 -12.70 -10.78 -15.90
N LYS A 138 -13.93 -10.58 -16.36
CA LYS A 138 -14.85 -11.68 -16.63
C LYS A 138 -14.61 -12.21 -18.04
N ILE A 139 -14.23 -13.47 -18.15
CA ILE A 139 -14.04 -14.20 -19.39
C ILE A 139 -15.39 -14.71 -19.91
#